data_06fd93b99d1488ad22d19bcd8602becf
#
_entry.id   06fd93b99d1488ad22d19bcd8602becf
#
_cell.length_a   1.000
_cell.length_b   1.000
_cell.length_c   1.000
_cell.angle_alpha   90.00
_cell.angle_beta   90.00
_cell.angle_gamma   90.00
#
_symmetry.space_group_name_H-M   'P 1'
#
loop_
_entity.id
_entity.type
_entity.pdbx_description
1 polymer ?
#
loop_
_entity_poly.entity_id
_entity_poly.type
_entity_poly.pdbx_seq_one_letter_code
_entity_poly.pdbx_strand_id
1 'polypeptide(L)'
;IGATVIEQDDSVRVMCDKRLRATNIKTLPYPGFPTDMQPQMAVTLALSNGTSIVTESIFENRFKYVAELSRMGAHIRVEGNTAILDGVETFTGANVAAPDLRAGAALVIAALVADDFSVVTDIKYIQRGYEKFDEKLRGLGALIEKVETDKEIQKFKLRVG
;
A
#
# COMPACT_ATOMS: atom_id res chain seq x y z
N ILE A 1 5.24 -9.71 12.80
CA ILE A 1 4.10 -8.81 12.85
C ILE A 1 2.83 -9.48 13.42
N GLY A 2 2.88 -10.79 13.68
CA GLY A 2 1.80 -11.53 14.32
C GLY A 2 0.84 -12.25 13.36
N ALA A 3 1.09 -12.24 12.07
CA ALA A 3 0.40 -13.11 11.13
C ALA A 3 0.89 -14.56 11.26
N THR A 4 0.00 -15.52 11.06
CA THR A 4 0.35 -16.94 10.94
C THR A 4 0.61 -17.26 9.48
N VAL A 5 1.75 -17.87 9.18
CA VAL A 5 2.14 -18.29 7.84
C VAL A 5 2.30 -19.81 7.82
N ILE A 6 1.60 -20.47 6.91
CA ILE A 6 1.69 -21.92 6.68
C ILE A 6 2.19 -22.11 5.24
N GLU A 7 3.37 -22.71 5.12
CA GLU A 7 3.98 -23.05 3.83
C GLU A 7 3.58 -24.49 3.47
N GLN A 8 3.23 -24.69 2.21
CA GLN A 8 2.94 -26.00 1.58
C GLN A 8 3.78 -26.10 0.32
N ASP A 9 3.80 -27.25 -0.34
CA ASP A 9 4.68 -27.52 -1.49
C ASP A 9 4.51 -26.51 -2.64
N ASP A 10 3.28 -26.03 -2.89
CA ASP A 10 2.92 -25.14 -4.01
C ASP A 10 2.13 -23.89 -3.59
N SER A 11 1.95 -23.70 -2.28
CA SER A 11 1.12 -22.60 -1.77
C SER A 11 1.59 -22.08 -0.43
N VAL A 12 1.22 -20.83 -0.13
CA VAL A 12 1.44 -20.20 1.17
C VAL A 12 0.10 -19.67 1.68
N ARG A 13 -0.29 -20.09 2.88
CA ARG A 13 -1.47 -19.55 3.55
C ARG A 13 -1.07 -18.55 4.62
N VAL A 14 -1.58 -17.33 4.52
CA VAL A 14 -1.37 -16.28 5.50
C VAL A 14 -2.69 -15.97 6.20
N MET A 15 -2.67 -15.93 7.52
CA MET A 15 -3.85 -15.65 8.34
C MET A 15 -3.53 -14.63 9.42
N CYS A 16 -4.44 -13.70 9.65
CA CYS A 16 -4.37 -12.76 10.76
C CYS A 16 -5.79 -12.39 11.19
N ASP A 17 -6.13 -12.67 12.44
CA ASP A 17 -7.42 -12.40 13.07
C ASP A 17 -7.37 -11.20 14.03
N LYS A 18 -6.21 -10.57 14.17
CA LYS A 18 -5.96 -9.42 15.04
C LYS A 18 -5.20 -8.34 14.30
N ARG A 19 -5.30 -7.11 14.77
CA ARG A 19 -4.45 -6.02 14.27
C ARG A 19 -2.98 -6.42 14.36
N LEU A 20 -2.26 -6.24 13.26
CA LEU A 20 -0.83 -6.55 13.16
C LEU A 20 -0.02 -5.72 14.16
N ARG A 21 1.09 -6.26 14.63
CA ARG A 21 2.04 -5.56 15.51
C ARG A 21 3.11 -4.87 14.68
N ALA A 22 3.54 -3.72 15.18
CA ALA A 22 4.68 -3.00 14.63
C ALA A 22 5.94 -3.88 14.55
N THR A 23 6.74 -3.66 13.53
CA THR A 23 8.05 -4.31 13.37
C THR A 23 8.97 -3.43 12.54
N ASN A 24 10.26 -3.72 12.61
CA ASN A 24 11.27 -3.02 11.82
C ASN A 24 11.68 -3.87 10.62
N ILE A 25 11.78 -3.23 9.45
CA ILE A 25 12.31 -3.86 8.25
C ILE A 25 13.47 -3.04 7.69
N LYS A 26 14.39 -3.74 7.04
CA LYS A 26 15.49 -3.15 6.28
C LYS A 26 15.56 -3.84 4.93
N THR A 27 15.54 -3.06 3.84
CA THR A 27 15.73 -3.63 2.51
C THR A 27 17.18 -4.07 2.34
N LEU A 28 17.38 -5.26 1.79
CA LEU A 28 18.69 -5.86 1.56
C LEU A 28 18.66 -6.63 0.23
N PRO A 29 19.83 -6.86 -0.42
CA PRO A 29 19.92 -7.80 -1.51
C PRO A 29 19.44 -9.20 -1.09
N TYR A 30 18.99 -9.99 -2.08
CA TYR A 30 18.60 -11.38 -1.83
C TYR A 30 19.66 -12.15 -1.00
N PRO A 31 19.28 -12.91 0.04
CA PRO A 31 17.90 -13.31 0.42
C PRO A 31 17.23 -12.37 1.44
N GLY A 32 17.65 -11.11 1.57
CA GLY A 32 17.06 -10.14 2.47
C GLY A 32 15.70 -9.62 1.97
N PHE A 33 15.10 -8.69 2.74
CA PHE A 33 13.80 -8.12 2.39
C PHE A 33 13.90 -7.27 1.11
N PRO A 34 13.12 -7.57 0.05
CA PRO A 34 13.27 -6.92 -1.25
C PRO A 34 12.74 -5.48 -1.23
N THR A 35 13.48 -4.56 -1.84
CA THR A 35 13.09 -3.15 -1.99
C THR A 35 11.77 -2.97 -2.75
N ASP A 36 11.44 -3.89 -3.67
CA ASP A 36 10.19 -3.85 -4.43
C ASP A 36 8.93 -4.13 -3.58
N MET A 37 9.08 -4.72 -2.41
CA MET A 37 8.01 -4.94 -1.44
C MET A 37 7.97 -3.88 -0.33
N GLN A 38 8.92 -2.95 -0.32
CA GLN A 38 9.04 -1.94 0.72
C GLN A 38 7.81 -1.02 0.81
N PRO A 39 7.28 -0.43 -0.28
CA PRO A 39 6.12 0.46 -0.19
C PRO A 39 4.84 -0.27 0.30
N GLN A 40 4.60 -1.50 -0.16
CA GLN A 40 3.44 -2.30 0.25
C GLN A 40 3.54 -2.69 1.73
N MET A 41 4.74 -3.07 2.19
CA MET A 41 4.94 -3.35 3.60
C MET A 41 4.80 -2.08 4.45
N ALA A 42 5.23 -0.92 3.98
CA ALA A 42 5.03 0.34 4.68
C ALA A 42 3.53 0.67 4.87
N VAL A 43 2.67 0.40 3.89
CA VAL A 43 1.20 0.50 4.05
C VAL A 43 0.71 -0.41 5.18
N THR A 44 1.14 -1.66 5.20
CA THR A 44 0.80 -2.63 6.24
C THR A 44 1.25 -2.17 7.63
N LEU A 45 2.49 -1.65 7.72
CA LEU A 45 3.06 -1.17 8.98
C LEU A 45 2.43 0.13 9.46
N ALA A 46 1.99 1.00 8.56
CA ALA A 46 1.26 2.22 8.92
C ALA A 46 -0.13 1.94 9.53
N LEU A 47 -0.67 0.73 9.38
CA LEU A 47 -1.91 0.26 10.01
C LEU A 47 -1.65 -0.65 11.23
N SER A 48 -0.39 -0.98 11.52
CA SER A 48 -0.04 -1.87 12.62
C SER A 48 -0.18 -1.17 13.98
N ASN A 49 -0.23 -1.95 15.06
CA ASN A 49 -0.26 -1.40 16.43
C ASN A 49 1.17 -1.11 16.90
N GLY A 50 1.49 0.16 17.14
CA GLY A 50 2.79 0.64 17.59
C GLY A 50 3.58 1.36 16.52
N THR A 51 4.87 1.63 16.79
CA THR A 51 5.79 2.33 15.89
C THR A 51 6.68 1.34 15.16
N SER A 52 6.73 1.45 13.84
CA SER A 52 7.60 0.65 12.96
C SER A 52 8.69 1.50 12.33
N ILE A 53 9.80 0.87 11.98
CA ILE A 53 10.93 1.51 11.28
C ILE A 53 11.18 0.77 9.97
N VAL A 54 11.20 1.51 8.87
CA VAL A 54 11.53 1.01 7.54
C VAL A 54 12.81 1.67 7.06
N THR A 55 13.89 0.90 6.92
CA THR A 55 15.16 1.40 6.39
C THR A 55 15.36 0.93 4.95
N GLU A 56 15.51 1.87 4.02
CA GLU A 56 15.82 1.60 2.62
C GLU A 56 17.32 1.65 2.39
N SER A 57 17.92 0.53 1.96
CA SER A 57 19.36 0.41 1.77
C SER A 57 19.79 0.19 0.31
N ILE A 58 18.82 0.07 -0.60
CA ILE A 58 19.06 -0.30 -2.01
C ILE A 58 18.95 0.92 -2.92
N PHE A 59 17.91 1.72 -2.75
CA PHE A 59 17.64 2.88 -3.60
C PHE A 59 17.50 4.18 -2.82
N GLU A 60 18.00 5.26 -3.39
CA GLU A 60 17.74 6.60 -2.90
C GLU A 60 16.31 7.04 -3.25
N ASN A 61 15.75 7.96 -2.44
CA ASN A 61 14.44 8.59 -2.67
C ASN A 61 13.27 7.60 -2.88
N ARG A 62 13.28 6.45 -2.18
CA ARG A 62 12.25 5.42 -2.32
C ARG A 62 10.94 5.75 -1.57
N PHE A 63 10.92 6.75 -0.69
CA PHE A 63 9.79 7.13 0.14
C PHE A 63 8.83 8.16 -0.50
N LYS A 64 8.78 8.26 -1.82
CA LYS A 64 7.92 9.22 -2.54
C LYS A 64 6.43 9.05 -2.24
N TYR A 65 6.00 7.85 -1.88
CA TYR A 65 4.61 7.54 -1.51
C TYR A 65 4.20 8.11 -0.15
N VAL A 66 5.14 8.50 0.70
CA VAL A 66 4.86 8.95 2.08
C VAL A 66 3.98 10.19 2.09
N ALA A 67 4.24 11.16 1.21
CA ALA A 67 3.40 12.35 1.11
C ALA A 67 1.94 12.00 0.75
N GLU A 68 1.75 11.02 -0.12
CA GLU A 68 0.42 10.58 -0.53
C GLU A 68 -0.28 9.77 0.57
N LEU A 69 0.44 8.88 1.28
CA LEU A 69 -0.11 8.18 2.44
C LEU A 69 -0.46 9.15 3.59
N SER A 70 0.31 10.22 3.77
CA SER A 70 0.00 11.25 4.77
C SER A 70 -1.32 11.98 4.45
N ARG A 71 -1.66 12.15 3.17
CA ARG A 71 -2.99 12.65 2.75
C ARG A 71 -4.13 11.70 3.12
N MET A 72 -3.82 10.42 3.22
CA MET A 72 -4.75 9.38 3.66
C MET A 72 -4.76 9.21 5.19
N GLY A 73 -4.10 10.09 5.94
CA GLY A 73 -4.07 10.07 7.40
C GLY A 73 -2.96 9.21 8.01
N ALA A 74 -2.01 8.70 7.22
CA ALA A 74 -0.86 7.98 7.76
C ALA A 74 0.10 8.91 8.51
N HIS A 75 0.61 8.46 9.64
CA HIS A 75 1.60 9.16 10.43
C HIS A 75 3.00 8.60 10.13
N ILE A 76 3.67 9.19 9.13
CA ILE A 76 4.99 8.74 8.68
C ILE A 76 5.95 9.92 8.63
N ARG A 77 7.13 9.72 9.22
CA ARG A 77 8.23 10.67 9.22
C ARG A 77 9.44 10.05 8.53
N VAL A 78 10.06 10.76 7.61
CA VAL A 78 11.24 10.27 6.87
C VAL A 78 12.47 11.05 7.29
N GLU A 79 13.52 10.33 7.67
CA GLU A 79 14.83 10.86 8.07
C GLU A 79 15.91 10.13 7.25
N GLY A 80 16.44 10.80 6.23
CA GLY A 80 17.41 10.19 5.32
C GLY A 80 16.83 8.97 4.58
N ASN A 81 17.39 7.82 4.81
CA ASN A 81 16.95 6.55 4.23
C ASN A 81 16.03 5.73 5.15
N THR A 82 15.45 6.34 6.16
CA THR A 82 14.63 5.66 7.17
C THR A 82 13.28 6.36 7.30
N ALA A 83 12.21 5.57 7.27
CA ALA A 83 10.86 6.02 7.60
C ALA A 83 10.46 5.47 8.96
N ILE A 84 9.89 6.33 9.80
CA ILE A 84 9.30 6.00 11.10
C ILE A 84 7.79 6.12 10.94
N LEU A 85 7.08 5.02 11.19
CA LEU A 85 5.65 4.89 10.97
C LEU A 85 4.96 4.67 12.31
N ASP A 86 4.15 5.62 12.74
CA ASP A 86 3.26 5.45 13.88
C ASP A 86 1.92 4.92 13.38
N GLY A 87 1.56 3.71 13.81
CA GLY A 87 0.41 3.00 13.26
C GLY A 87 -0.92 3.67 13.59
N VAL A 88 -1.74 3.92 12.56
CA VAL A 88 -3.12 4.42 12.67
C VAL A 88 -4.11 3.26 12.59
N GLU A 89 -5.35 3.46 13.03
CA GLU A 89 -6.36 2.39 12.99
C GLU A 89 -6.88 2.15 11.58
N THR A 90 -7.01 3.23 10.81
CA THR A 90 -7.52 3.19 9.43
C THR A 90 -6.94 4.35 8.63
N PHE A 91 -7.05 4.27 7.31
CA PHE A 91 -6.83 5.41 6.42
C PHE A 91 -8.14 6.07 6.07
N THR A 92 -8.10 7.35 5.76
CA THR A 92 -9.21 8.11 5.18
C THR A 92 -9.12 8.13 3.66
N GLY A 93 -10.26 8.15 2.99
CA GLY A 93 -10.33 8.30 1.54
C GLY A 93 -9.70 9.61 1.06
N ALA A 94 -8.91 9.56 0.00
CA ALA A 94 -8.23 10.72 -0.55
C ALA A 94 -7.97 10.60 -2.06
N ASN A 95 -7.69 11.75 -2.69
CA ASN A 95 -7.13 11.80 -4.04
C ASN A 95 -5.60 11.76 -3.92
N VAL A 96 -4.99 10.73 -4.45
CA VAL A 96 -3.55 10.48 -4.40
C VAL A 96 -2.99 10.20 -5.79
N ALA A 97 -1.71 10.50 -6.01
CA ALA A 97 -1.03 10.31 -7.29
C ALA A 97 0.04 9.23 -7.18
N ALA A 98 0.05 8.28 -8.12
CA ALA A 98 1.09 7.26 -8.19
C ALA A 98 2.43 7.87 -8.62
N PRO A 99 3.46 7.95 -7.77
CA PRO A 99 4.73 8.57 -8.13
C PRO A 99 5.64 7.63 -8.95
N ASP A 100 5.44 6.33 -8.82
CA ASP A 100 6.15 5.26 -9.53
C ASP A 100 5.35 3.96 -9.49
N LEU A 101 5.89 2.90 -10.09
CA LEU A 101 5.27 1.58 -10.22
C LEU A 101 4.92 0.96 -8.86
N ARG A 102 5.89 0.86 -7.94
CA ARG A 102 5.73 0.14 -6.67
C ARG A 102 4.95 0.96 -5.65
N ALA A 103 5.25 2.24 -5.59
CA ALA A 103 4.50 3.19 -4.77
C ALA A 103 3.04 3.29 -5.24
N GLY A 104 2.79 3.32 -6.54
CA GLY A 104 1.43 3.34 -7.08
C GLY A 104 0.63 2.10 -6.69
N ALA A 105 1.21 0.91 -6.79
CA ALA A 105 0.55 -0.32 -6.32
C ALA A 105 0.26 -0.28 -4.81
N ALA A 106 1.19 0.22 -4.00
CA ALA A 106 1.00 0.39 -2.56
C ALA A 106 -0.14 1.38 -2.24
N LEU A 107 -0.26 2.49 -2.99
CA LEU A 107 -1.36 3.45 -2.82
C LEU A 107 -2.72 2.86 -3.21
N VAL A 108 -2.78 1.98 -4.22
CA VAL A 108 -4.02 1.23 -4.51
C VAL A 108 -4.40 0.33 -3.35
N ILE A 109 -3.43 -0.39 -2.75
CA ILE A 109 -3.69 -1.22 -1.55
C ILE A 109 -4.17 -0.35 -0.38
N ALA A 110 -3.54 0.81 -0.15
CA ALA A 110 -3.99 1.74 0.89
C ALA A 110 -5.41 2.26 0.64
N ALA A 111 -5.75 2.57 -0.61
CA ALA A 111 -7.10 2.99 -1.00
C ALA A 111 -8.17 1.91 -0.77
N LEU A 112 -7.83 0.63 -0.93
CA LEU A 112 -8.75 -0.49 -0.70
C LEU A 112 -9.09 -0.72 0.77
N VAL A 113 -8.24 -0.26 1.69
CA VAL A 113 -8.45 -0.41 3.14
C VAL A 113 -8.84 0.91 3.82
N ALA A 114 -8.99 1.99 3.07
CA ALA A 114 -9.47 3.26 3.58
C ALA A 114 -10.97 3.21 3.89
N ASP A 115 -11.40 3.97 4.90
CA ASP A 115 -12.81 4.02 5.33
C ASP A 115 -13.74 4.72 4.31
N ASP A 116 -13.18 5.47 3.36
CA ASP A 116 -13.95 6.24 2.40
C ASP A 116 -13.36 6.09 0.99
N PHE A 117 -14.05 6.63 0.02
CA PHE A 117 -13.70 6.63 -1.39
C PHE A 117 -12.35 7.30 -1.67
N SER A 118 -11.52 6.63 -2.45
CA SER A 118 -10.22 7.16 -2.88
C SER A 118 -10.08 7.17 -4.40
N VAL A 119 -9.32 8.11 -4.92
CA VAL A 119 -8.95 8.17 -6.34
C VAL A 119 -7.42 8.10 -6.45
N VAL A 120 -6.93 7.13 -7.20
CA VAL A 120 -5.50 7.02 -7.52
C VAL A 120 -5.27 7.47 -8.96
N THR A 121 -4.54 8.55 -9.15
CA THR A 121 -4.18 9.12 -10.46
C THR A 121 -2.82 8.62 -10.93
N ASP A 122 -2.38 9.06 -12.12
CA ASP A 122 -1.10 8.65 -12.73
C ASP A 122 -0.90 7.13 -12.86
N ILE A 123 -1.99 6.40 -13.05
CA ILE A 123 -2.01 4.93 -13.12
C ILE A 123 -1.16 4.36 -14.25
N LYS A 124 -0.70 5.18 -15.21
CA LYS A 124 0.26 4.79 -16.25
C LYS A 124 1.53 4.14 -15.68
N TYR A 125 1.96 4.56 -14.49
CA TYR A 125 3.11 3.95 -13.81
C TYR A 125 2.81 2.53 -13.33
N ILE A 126 1.60 2.29 -12.82
CA ILE A 126 1.15 0.97 -12.35
C ILE A 126 1.01 0.02 -13.55
N GLN A 127 0.40 0.48 -14.63
CA GLN A 127 0.12 -0.31 -15.83
C GLN A 127 1.40 -0.81 -16.55
N ARG A 128 2.55 -0.19 -16.31
CA ARG A 128 3.83 -0.61 -16.90
C ARG A 128 4.36 -1.94 -16.38
N GLY A 129 3.95 -2.39 -15.20
CA GLY A 129 4.47 -3.61 -14.59
C GLY A 129 3.44 -4.49 -13.91
N TYR A 130 2.18 -4.04 -13.75
CA TYR A 130 1.07 -4.83 -13.21
C TYR A 130 -0.01 -4.97 -14.28
N GLU A 131 -0.01 -6.12 -14.96
CA GLU A 131 -1.00 -6.43 -15.97
C GLU A 131 -2.39 -6.57 -15.35
N LYS A 132 -3.37 -5.81 -15.88
CA LYS A 132 -4.79 -5.86 -15.49
C LYS A 132 -5.00 -5.82 -13.96
N PHE A 133 -4.29 -4.91 -13.30
CA PHE A 133 -4.22 -4.88 -11.85
C PHE A 133 -5.58 -4.69 -11.19
N ASP A 134 -6.39 -3.77 -11.73
CA ASP A 134 -7.76 -3.54 -11.28
C ASP A 134 -8.69 -4.74 -11.51
N GLU A 135 -8.58 -5.43 -12.67
CA GLU A 135 -9.37 -6.63 -12.95
C GLU A 135 -9.03 -7.77 -11.98
N LYS A 136 -7.74 -7.97 -11.70
CA LYS A 136 -7.26 -9.00 -10.77
C LYS A 136 -7.73 -8.73 -9.34
N LEU A 137 -7.63 -7.49 -8.88
CA LEU A 137 -8.13 -7.09 -7.55
C LEU A 137 -9.65 -7.23 -7.46
N ARG A 138 -10.38 -6.85 -8.49
CA ARG A 138 -11.83 -7.05 -8.57
C ARG A 138 -12.23 -8.53 -8.54
N GLY A 139 -11.45 -9.39 -9.20
CA GLY A 139 -11.60 -10.85 -9.11
C GLY A 139 -11.40 -11.42 -7.70
N LEU A 140 -10.68 -10.72 -6.84
CA LEU A 140 -10.51 -11.02 -5.41
C LEU A 140 -11.57 -10.38 -4.51
N GLY A 141 -12.56 -9.68 -5.09
CA GLY A 141 -13.66 -9.04 -4.37
C GLY A 141 -13.45 -7.55 -4.06
N ALA A 142 -12.39 -6.91 -4.56
CA ALA A 142 -12.17 -5.49 -4.36
C ALA A 142 -13.20 -4.63 -5.10
N LEU A 143 -13.68 -3.57 -4.46
CA LEU A 143 -14.50 -2.53 -5.07
C LEU A 143 -13.58 -1.50 -5.74
N ILE A 144 -13.17 -1.78 -6.96
CA ILE A 144 -12.21 -0.96 -7.72
C ILE A 144 -12.63 -0.87 -9.19
N GLU A 145 -12.48 0.28 -9.79
CA GLU A 145 -12.75 0.50 -11.22
C GLU A 145 -11.73 1.47 -11.82
N LYS A 146 -11.26 1.14 -13.02
CA LYS A 146 -10.49 2.07 -13.83
C LYS A 146 -11.45 2.97 -14.58
N VAL A 147 -11.30 4.28 -14.43
CA VAL A 147 -12.13 5.30 -15.07
C VAL A 147 -11.27 6.33 -15.79
N GLU A 148 -11.82 7.01 -16.79
CA GLU A 148 -11.10 7.97 -17.62
C GLU A 148 -11.62 9.41 -17.44
N THR A 149 -12.82 9.56 -16.87
CA THR A 149 -13.49 10.85 -16.73
C THR A 149 -14.03 11.09 -15.32
N ASP A 150 -14.10 12.36 -14.91
CA ASP A 150 -14.70 12.76 -13.63
C ASP A 150 -16.16 12.32 -13.50
N LYS A 151 -16.89 12.26 -14.63
CA LYS A 151 -18.27 11.78 -14.63
C LYS A 151 -18.38 10.30 -14.27
N GLU A 152 -17.41 9.48 -14.68
CA GLU A 152 -17.34 8.06 -14.30
C GLU A 152 -16.95 7.92 -12.83
N ILE A 153 -16.05 8.75 -12.32
CA ILE A 153 -15.73 8.82 -10.89
C ILE A 153 -16.99 9.06 -10.08
N GLN A 154 -17.80 10.07 -10.44
CA GLN A 154 -19.04 10.36 -9.74
C GLN A 154 -20.07 9.21 -9.81
N LYS A 155 -20.20 8.56 -10.95
CA LYS A 155 -21.08 7.38 -11.10
C LYS A 155 -20.62 6.22 -10.23
N PHE A 156 -19.31 5.95 -10.17
CA PHE A 156 -18.75 4.89 -9.34
C PHE A 156 -19.00 5.20 -7.86
N LYS A 157 -18.74 6.44 -7.42
CA LYS A 157 -18.99 6.89 -6.04
C LYS A 157 -20.44 6.68 -5.61
N LEU A 158 -21.43 7.00 -6.47
CA LEU A 158 -22.84 6.78 -6.18
C LEU A 158 -23.26 5.30 -6.11
N ARG A 159 -22.47 4.41 -6.70
CA ARG A 159 -22.75 2.96 -6.71
C ARG A 159 -22.18 2.23 -5.49
N VAL A 160 -21.09 2.72 -4.91
CA VAL A 160 -20.35 2.05 -3.82
C VAL A 160 -20.53 2.73 -2.45
N GLY A 161 -21.00 3.98 -2.41
CA GLY A 161 -21.39 4.71 -1.19
C GLY A 161 -22.88 4.61 -1.03
#